data_1bde500f79edc58ff9f932452315ce62
#
_entry.id   1bde500f79edc58ff9f932452315ce62
#
_cell.length_a   1.000
_cell.length_b   1.000
_cell.length_c   1.000
_cell.angle_alpha   90.00
_cell.angle_beta   90.00
_cell.angle_gamma   90.00
#
_symmetry.space_group_name_H-M   'P 1'
#
loop_
_entity.id
_entity.type
_entity.pdbx_description
1 polymer ?
#
loop_
_entity_poly.entity_id
_entity_poly.type
_entity_poly.pdbx_seq_one_letter_code
_entity_poly.pdbx_strand_id
1 'polypeptide(L)'
;MKRLFPLFLALFSLLAFASCVDEEEFDDSPSGNFEALWKIIDERYCFFDYKNKEYGLDWDAVHDKYRVRVNDRMTSDQLFEVMADMLAELRDGHVNLSRAADFARYWSWQEDYP
;
A
#
# COMPACT_ATOMS: atom_id res chain seq x y z
N MET A 1 -24.42 46.39 -14.30
CA MET A 1 -23.31 45.46 -14.63
C MET A 1 -22.10 45.59 -13.71
N LYS A 2 -21.75 46.76 -13.23
CA LYS A 2 -20.58 46.94 -12.34
C LYS A 2 -20.72 46.30 -10.92
N ARG A 3 -21.92 45.92 -10.49
CA ARG A 3 -22.19 45.35 -9.16
C ARG A 3 -22.26 43.79 -9.14
N LEU A 4 -22.31 43.16 -10.31
CA LEU A 4 -22.37 41.69 -10.42
C LEU A 4 -20.98 41.03 -10.40
N PHE A 5 -19.95 41.78 -10.81
CA PHE A 5 -18.59 41.31 -10.87
C PHE A 5 -18.03 40.93 -9.49
N PRO A 6 -18.19 41.74 -8.40
CA PRO A 6 -17.72 41.34 -7.07
C PRO A 6 -18.52 40.16 -6.50
N LEU A 7 -19.81 40.04 -6.87
CA LEU A 7 -20.62 38.89 -6.44
C LEU A 7 -20.16 37.57 -7.07
N PHE A 8 -19.78 37.63 -8.36
CA PHE A 8 -19.21 36.48 -9.08
C PHE A 8 -17.83 36.08 -8.52
N LEU A 9 -17.01 37.06 -8.19
CA LEU A 9 -15.68 36.83 -7.59
C LEU A 9 -15.79 36.20 -6.19
N ALA A 10 -16.74 36.66 -5.38
CA ALA A 10 -17.01 36.11 -4.05
C ALA A 10 -17.55 34.69 -4.12
N LEU A 11 -18.44 34.38 -5.08
CA LEU A 11 -18.97 33.04 -5.30
C LEU A 11 -17.89 32.06 -5.79
N PHE A 12 -17.02 32.54 -6.67
CA PHE A 12 -15.88 31.76 -7.18
C PHE A 12 -14.86 31.47 -6.08
N SER A 13 -14.62 32.42 -5.17
CA SER A 13 -13.74 32.21 -4.00
C SER A 13 -14.30 31.17 -3.02
N LEU A 14 -15.63 31.15 -2.80
CA LEU A 14 -16.26 30.15 -1.92
C LEU A 14 -16.14 28.73 -2.48
N LEU A 15 -16.19 28.55 -3.80
CA LEU A 15 -16.04 27.25 -4.44
C LEU A 15 -14.59 26.71 -4.38
N ALA A 16 -13.59 27.60 -4.29
CA ALA A 16 -12.18 27.20 -4.18
C ALA A 16 -11.81 26.58 -2.82
N PHE A 17 -12.60 26.82 -1.77
CA PHE A 17 -12.38 26.23 -0.45
C PHE A 17 -13.10 24.90 -0.21
N ALA A 18 -13.89 24.42 -1.19
CA ALA A 18 -14.61 23.14 -1.08
C ALA A 18 -13.79 21.92 -1.56
N SER A 19 -12.50 22.10 -1.86
CA SER A 19 -11.60 20.99 -2.13
C SER A 19 -11.01 20.45 -0.80
N CYS A 20 -11.87 20.00 0.10
CA CYS A 20 -11.45 19.08 1.13
C CYS A 20 -11.27 17.72 0.46
N VAL A 21 -10.03 17.32 0.23
CA VAL A 21 -9.70 15.92 0.08
C VAL A 21 -9.87 15.35 1.48
N ASP A 22 -10.84 14.46 1.69
CA ASP A 22 -10.91 13.65 2.89
C ASP A 22 -9.62 12.80 2.89
N GLU A 23 -8.67 13.16 3.75
CA GLU A 23 -7.55 12.29 4.04
C GLU A 23 -8.14 11.07 4.78
N GLU A 24 -7.96 9.87 4.22
CA GLU A 24 -8.31 8.64 4.93
C GLU A 24 -7.54 8.64 6.25
N GLU A 25 -8.25 8.47 7.37
CA GLU A 25 -7.61 8.31 8.68
C GLU A 25 -6.71 7.08 8.60
N PHE A 26 -5.41 7.32 8.71
CA PHE A 26 -4.40 6.26 8.69
C PHE A 26 -4.17 5.74 10.11
N ASP A 27 -4.39 4.44 10.31
CA ASP A 27 -4.03 3.76 11.56
C ASP A 27 -2.53 3.41 11.54
N ASP A 28 -1.73 4.20 12.26
CA ASP A 28 -0.27 4.01 12.38
C ASP A 28 0.12 2.94 13.42
N SER A 29 -0.75 2.01 13.72
CA SER A 29 -0.40 0.80 14.47
C SER A 29 0.32 -0.23 13.58
N PRO A 30 1.06 -1.20 14.15
CA PRO A 30 1.60 -2.32 13.38
C PRO A 30 0.54 -3.06 12.56
N SER A 31 -0.62 -3.33 13.12
CA SER A 31 -1.75 -3.94 12.40
C SER A 31 -2.26 -3.05 11.28
N GLY A 32 -2.44 -1.75 11.52
CA GLY A 32 -2.88 -0.79 10.53
C GLY A 32 -1.90 -0.66 9.36
N ASN A 33 -0.61 -0.62 9.63
CA ASN A 33 0.44 -0.59 8.60
C ASN A 33 0.46 -1.87 7.75
N PHE A 34 0.30 -3.02 8.36
CA PHE A 34 0.20 -4.31 7.66
C PHE A 34 -1.01 -4.33 6.71
N GLU A 35 -2.20 -3.97 7.21
CA GLU A 35 -3.43 -3.95 6.41
C GLU A 35 -3.34 -2.94 5.26
N ALA A 36 -2.77 -1.76 5.51
CA ALA A 36 -2.56 -0.74 4.49
C ALA A 36 -1.64 -1.24 3.36
N LEU A 37 -0.52 -1.88 3.71
CA LEU A 37 0.39 -2.44 2.72
C LEU A 37 -0.28 -3.54 1.90
N TRP A 38 -0.95 -4.50 2.55
CA TRP A 38 -1.65 -5.57 1.86
C TRP A 38 -2.69 -5.02 0.87
N LYS A 39 -3.51 -4.06 1.31
CA LYS A 39 -4.53 -3.41 0.48
C LYS A 39 -3.94 -2.65 -0.71
N ILE A 40 -2.83 -1.92 -0.51
CA ILE A 40 -2.15 -1.21 -1.61
C ILE A 40 -1.71 -2.19 -2.69
N ILE A 41 -1.16 -3.33 -2.30
CA ILE A 41 -0.76 -4.37 -3.26
C ILE A 41 -1.99 -4.98 -3.93
N ASP A 42 -3.03 -5.33 -3.17
CA ASP A 42 -4.28 -5.88 -3.69
C ASP A 42 -4.89 -5.00 -4.79
N GLU A 43 -4.92 -3.69 -4.55
CA GLU A 43 -5.52 -2.72 -5.46
C GLU A 43 -4.65 -2.36 -6.68
N ARG A 44 -3.33 -2.50 -6.58
CA ARG A 44 -2.39 -1.93 -7.57
C ARG A 44 -1.50 -2.93 -8.28
N TYR A 45 -1.31 -4.12 -7.73
CA TYR A 45 -0.47 -5.11 -8.35
C TYR A 45 -1.19 -5.77 -9.54
N CYS A 46 -0.59 -5.71 -10.72
CA CYS A 46 -1.26 -6.09 -11.98
C CYS A 46 -1.03 -7.54 -12.42
N PHE A 47 -0.15 -8.30 -11.74
CA PHE A 47 0.24 -9.64 -12.19
C PHE A 47 -0.36 -10.79 -11.37
N PHE A 48 -1.41 -10.56 -10.58
CA PHE A 48 -2.03 -11.61 -9.77
C PHE A 48 -2.49 -12.82 -10.58
N ASP A 49 -3.20 -12.59 -11.69
CA ASP A 49 -3.67 -13.69 -12.56
C ASP A 49 -2.51 -14.49 -13.12
N TYR A 50 -1.43 -13.83 -13.53
CA TYR A 50 -0.23 -14.49 -14.01
C TYR A 50 0.41 -15.33 -12.90
N LYS A 51 0.64 -14.76 -11.73
CA LYS A 51 1.26 -15.45 -10.60
C LYS A 51 0.40 -16.60 -10.07
N ASN A 52 -0.91 -16.45 -10.08
CA ASN A 52 -1.83 -17.55 -9.74
C ASN A 52 -1.67 -18.74 -10.71
N LYS A 53 -1.56 -18.50 -12.01
CA LYS A 53 -1.34 -19.56 -13.02
C LYS A 53 0.01 -20.22 -12.90
N GLU A 54 1.07 -19.44 -12.62
CA GLU A 54 2.43 -19.93 -12.55
C GLU A 54 2.70 -20.81 -11.31
N TYR A 55 2.22 -20.41 -10.15
CA TYR A 55 2.49 -21.12 -8.89
C TYR A 55 1.36 -21.08 -7.87
N GLY A 56 0.16 -20.71 -8.27
CA GLY A 56 -1.02 -20.76 -7.41
C GLY A 56 -1.08 -19.63 -6.37
N LEU A 57 -0.50 -18.45 -6.64
CA LEU A 57 -0.58 -17.32 -5.73
C LEU A 57 -2.04 -16.95 -5.48
N ASP A 58 -2.43 -16.91 -4.22
CA ASP A 58 -3.70 -16.40 -3.72
C ASP A 58 -3.40 -15.32 -2.69
N TRP A 59 -3.70 -14.07 -3.03
CA TRP A 59 -3.30 -12.92 -2.20
C TRP A 59 -4.11 -12.82 -0.92
N ASP A 60 -5.37 -13.29 -0.90
CA ASP A 60 -6.17 -13.39 0.32
C ASP A 60 -5.59 -14.46 1.26
N ALA A 61 -5.17 -15.59 0.73
CA ALA A 61 -4.51 -16.63 1.52
C ALA A 61 -3.15 -16.15 2.07
N VAL A 62 -2.43 -15.31 1.33
CA VAL A 62 -1.20 -14.66 1.80
C VAL A 62 -1.51 -13.72 2.97
N HIS A 63 -2.58 -12.91 2.88
CA HIS A 63 -3.03 -12.07 3.99
C HIS A 63 -3.20 -12.91 5.27
N ASP A 64 -4.01 -13.95 5.21
CA ASP A 64 -4.33 -14.78 6.37
C ASP A 64 -3.08 -15.45 6.97
N LYS A 65 -2.16 -15.90 6.11
CA LYS A 65 -0.88 -16.50 6.52
C LYS A 65 -0.03 -15.54 7.33
N TYR A 66 0.07 -14.28 6.93
CA TYR A 66 0.98 -13.32 7.57
C TYR A 66 0.29 -12.49 8.65
N ARG A 67 -1.01 -12.27 8.57
CA ARG A 67 -1.78 -11.50 9.56
C ARG A 67 -1.62 -12.06 10.98
N VAL A 68 -1.56 -13.36 11.14
CA VAL A 68 -1.39 -14.02 12.44
C VAL A 68 -0.03 -13.75 13.10
N ARG A 69 0.95 -13.27 12.32
CA ARG A 69 2.29 -12.90 12.82
C ARG A 69 2.34 -11.45 13.33
N VAL A 70 1.29 -10.64 13.08
CA VAL A 70 1.25 -9.22 13.42
C VAL A 70 0.48 -9.00 14.73
N ASN A 71 1.04 -8.18 15.62
CA ASN A 71 0.39 -7.68 16.81
C ASN A 71 0.87 -6.25 17.11
N ASP A 72 0.07 -5.47 17.82
CA ASP A 72 0.34 -4.04 18.04
C ASP A 72 1.43 -3.74 19.07
N ARG A 73 2.04 -4.76 19.67
CA ARG A 73 3.20 -4.64 20.57
C ARG A 73 4.54 -4.89 19.87
N MET A 74 4.52 -5.30 18.61
CA MET A 74 5.74 -5.60 17.87
C MET A 74 6.49 -4.30 17.54
N THR A 75 7.81 -4.43 17.39
CA THR A 75 8.67 -3.33 16.98
C THR A 75 8.56 -3.07 15.47
N SER A 76 8.99 -1.90 15.03
CA SER A 76 9.07 -1.58 13.59
C SER A 76 9.96 -2.57 12.83
N ASP A 77 11.02 -3.08 13.44
CA ASP A 77 11.91 -4.07 12.83
C ASP A 77 11.18 -5.41 12.59
N GLN A 78 10.47 -5.87 13.61
CA GLN A 78 9.67 -7.10 13.52
C GLN A 78 8.55 -6.97 12.47
N LEU A 79 7.87 -5.82 12.43
CA LEU A 79 6.85 -5.55 11.43
C LEU A 79 7.45 -5.53 10.01
N PHE A 80 8.61 -4.87 9.84
CA PHE A 80 9.30 -4.83 8.55
C PHE A 80 9.61 -6.24 8.02
N GLU A 81 10.12 -7.13 8.87
CA GLU A 81 10.39 -8.52 8.50
C GLU A 81 9.13 -9.26 8.04
N VAL A 82 8.02 -9.13 8.78
CA VAL A 82 6.75 -9.77 8.39
C VAL A 82 6.23 -9.24 7.06
N MET A 83 6.26 -7.92 6.86
CA MET A 83 5.83 -7.29 5.61
C MET A 83 6.75 -7.67 4.43
N ALA A 84 8.05 -7.76 4.67
CA ALA A 84 9.03 -8.19 3.67
C ALA A 84 8.77 -9.64 3.23
N ASP A 85 8.54 -10.54 4.18
CA ASP A 85 8.19 -11.94 3.90
C ASP A 85 6.88 -12.05 3.10
N MET A 86 5.86 -11.25 3.46
CA MET A 86 4.59 -11.19 2.74
C MET A 86 4.80 -10.76 1.28
N LEU A 87 5.56 -9.70 1.04
CA LEU A 87 5.85 -9.22 -0.32
C LEU A 87 6.68 -10.21 -1.13
N ALA A 88 7.53 -11.01 -0.49
CA ALA A 88 8.33 -12.04 -1.16
C ALA A 88 7.48 -13.14 -1.80
N GLU A 89 6.24 -13.36 -1.34
CA GLU A 89 5.30 -14.30 -1.95
C GLU A 89 4.93 -13.91 -3.40
N LEU A 90 5.05 -12.64 -3.76
CA LEU A 90 4.84 -12.16 -5.13
C LEU A 90 5.95 -12.64 -6.08
N ARG A 91 7.11 -13.04 -5.59
CA ARG A 91 8.29 -13.44 -6.39
C ARG A 91 8.58 -12.44 -7.50
N ASP A 92 8.59 -11.15 -7.15
CA ASP A 92 8.75 -10.05 -8.09
C ASP A 92 9.85 -9.08 -7.64
N GLY A 93 10.93 -9.02 -8.41
CA GLY A 93 12.06 -8.16 -8.10
C GLY A 93 11.78 -6.65 -8.26
N HIS A 94 10.61 -6.28 -8.79
CA HIS A 94 10.19 -4.88 -8.90
C HIS A 94 9.38 -4.41 -7.68
N VAL A 95 8.90 -5.33 -6.85
CA VAL A 95 8.22 -5.01 -5.60
C VAL A 95 9.25 -4.97 -4.47
N ASN A 96 9.43 -3.79 -3.87
CA ASN A 96 10.43 -3.56 -2.86
C ASN A 96 9.82 -2.88 -1.64
N LEU A 97 10.31 -3.23 -0.45
CA LEU A 97 10.02 -2.55 0.79
C LEU A 97 11.28 -1.88 1.31
N SER A 98 11.21 -0.59 1.62
CA SER A 98 12.35 0.17 2.13
C SER A 98 11.95 1.05 3.31
N ARG A 99 12.90 1.25 4.21
CA ARG A 99 12.87 2.24 5.28
C ARG A 99 14.26 2.86 5.43
N ALA A 100 14.42 3.83 6.34
CA ALA A 100 15.66 4.62 6.45
C ALA A 100 16.96 3.79 6.57
N ALA A 101 16.90 2.61 7.16
CA ALA A 101 18.07 1.75 7.41
C ALA A 101 17.98 0.34 6.78
N ASP A 102 16.85 0.00 6.15
CA ASP A 102 16.61 -1.35 5.63
C ASP A 102 15.97 -1.35 4.26
N PHE A 103 16.22 -2.43 3.51
CA PHE A 103 15.68 -2.66 2.19
C PHE A 103 15.38 -4.15 2.01
N ALA A 104 14.14 -4.49 1.66
CA ALA A 104 13.73 -5.84 1.34
C ALA A 104 13.32 -5.95 -0.13
N ARG A 105 13.81 -6.99 -0.77
CA ARG A 105 13.53 -7.32 -2.16
C ARG A 105 13.54 -8.83 -2.35
N TYR A 106 12.75 -9.35 -3.26
CA TYR A 106 12.86 -10.73 -3.71
C TYR A 106 14.10 -10.89 -4.60
N TRP A 107 15.18 -11.44 -4.05
CA TRP A 107 16.49 -11.51 -4.73
C TRP A 107 16.60 -12.65 -5.73
N SER A 108 15.79 -13.71 -5.58
CA SER A 108 15.82 -14.88 -6.48
C SER A 108 15.05 -14.68 -7.79
N TRP A 109 14.55 -13.49 -8.07
CA TRP A 109 13.78 -13.21 -9.28
C TRP A 109 14.55 -13.53 -10.58
N GLN A 110 15.87 -13.46 -10.57
CA GLN A 110 16.71 -13.78 -11.72
C GLN A 110 16.76 -15.29 -12.01
N GLU A 111 16.52 -16.13 -11.00
CA GLU A 111 16.48 -17.59 -11.16
C GLU A 111 15.12 -18.05 -11.68
N ASP A 112 14.05 -17.33 -11.31
CA ASP A 112 12.68 -17.63 -11.73
C ASP A 112 12.38 -17.18 -13.18
N TYR A 113 13.11 -16.14 -13.64
CA TYR A 113 12.93 -15.52 -14.96
C TYR A 113 14.29 -15.34 -15.64
N PRO A 114 14.86 -16.42 -16.18
CA PRO A 114 16.15 -16.38 -16.89
C PRO A 114 16.11 -15.58 -18.22
#